data_5bc57ac15f4aa7b3bd16101b18dfbc9b
#
_entry.id   5bc57ac15f4aa7b3bd16101b18dfbc9b
#
_cell.length_a   1.000
_cell.length_b   1.000
_cell.length_c   1.000
_cell.angle_alpha   90.00
_cell.angle_beta   90.00
_cell.angle_gamma   90.00
#
_symmetry.space_group_name_H-M   'P 1'
#
loop_
_entity.id
_entity.type
_entity.pdbx_description
1 polymer ?
#
loop_
_entity_poly.entity_id
_entity_poly.type
_entity_poly.pdbx_seq_one_letter_code
_entity_poly.pdbx_strand_id
1 'polypeptide(L)'
;MSGLVSMIVDSWGNPEKAAIEAPVVGIIATLATDLWLWLLQIVGVPPANWALVGRWLAWMPRGVFLHRPIAATPSIRGELAIGWGFHYVVGIAYAALYLAITRLVLVSGPTLISALVFALALLVAPWFVMQPALGLGFFAARTPHPGVTRIISISGHAAFGVGLYFGAILINFL
;
A
#
# COMPACT_ATOMS: atom_id res chain seq x y z
N MET A 1 36.02 1.30 10.57
CA MET A 1 34.80 2.14 10.47
C MET A 1 34.59 2.74 9.09
N SER A 2 35.62 2.96 8.26
CA SER A 2 35.48 3.56 6.92
C SER A 2 34.77 2.66 5.90
N GLY A 3 34.99 1.34 5.91
CA GLY A 3 34.39 0.43 4.92
C GLY A 3 32.88 0.20 5.07
N LEU A 4 32.34 0.26 6.29
CA LEU A 4 30.88 0.11 6.50
C LEU A 4 30.13 1.38 6.06
N VAL A 5 30.72 2.54 6.34
CA VAL A 5 30.15 3.83 5.91
C VAL A 5 30.21 3.98 4.40
N SER A 6 31.31 3.56 3.74
CA SER A 6 31.38 3.56 2.28
C SER A 6 30.39 2.56 1.64
N MET A 7 30.24 1.33 2.16
CA MET A 7 29.23 0.38 1.71
C MET A 7 27.80 0.93 1.87
N ILE A 8 27.50 1.61 2.96
CA ILE A 8 26.20 2.27 3.17
C ILE A 8 26.03 3.42 2.19
N VAL A 9 27.03 4.27 2.04
CA VAL A 9 27.00 5.40 1.08
C VAL A 9 26.97 4.91 -0.35
N ASP A 10 27.68 3.85 -0.72
CA ASP A 10 27.68 3.28 -2.07
C ASP A 10 26.36 2.53 -2.39
N SER A 11 25.69 1.94 -1.40
CA SER A 11 24.34 1.40 -1.57
C SER A 11 23.25 2.46 -1.71
N TRP A 12 23.51 3.70 -1.22
CA TRP A 12 22.66 4.89 -1.37
C TRP A 12 23.24 5.88 -2.38
N GLY A 13 24.46 5.67 -2.83
CA GLY A 13 25.29 6.62 -3.57
C GLY A 13 24.87 6.86 -5.02
N ASN A 14 23.80 6.18 -5.49
CA ASN A 14 23.20 6.53 -6.77
C ASN A 14 21.74 6.93 -6.58
N PRO A 15 21.44 8.24 -6.43
CA PRO A 15 20.07 8.74 -6.31
C PRO A 15 19.22 8.37 -7.54
N GLU A 16 19.82 8.18 -8.72
CA GLU A 16 19.12 7.72 -9.91
C GLU A 16 18.63 6.29 -9.74
N LYS A 17 19.45 5.42 -9.16
CA LYS A 17 19.05 4.04 -8.86
C LYS A 17 17.89 4.01 -7.87
N ALA A 18 17.96 4.75 -6.77
CA ALA A 18 16.90 4.83 -5.76
C ALA A 18 15.59 5.41 -6.33
N ALA A 19 15.69 6.38 -7.25
CA ALA A 19 14.55 6.99 -7.93
C ALA A 19 13.81 6.01 -8.86
N ILE A 20 14.47 4.96 -9.34
CA ILE A 20 13.87 3.92 -10.20
C ILE A 20 13.38 2.74 -9.36
N GLU A 21 14.15 2.33 -8.34
CA GLU A 21 13.85 1.14 -7.54
C GLU A 21 12.49 1.22 -6.83
N ALA A 22 12.22 2.32 -6.15
CA ALA A 22 10.98 2.46 -5.38
C ALA A 22 9.72 2.43 -6.27
N PRO A 23 9.65 3.14 -7.41
CA PRO A 23 8.54 2.99 -8.34
C PRO A 23 8.39 1.57 -8.89
N VAL A 24 9.47 0.93 -9.33
CA VAL A 24 9.40 -0.43 -9.89
C VAL A 24 8.90 -1.42 -8.83
N VAL A 25 9.52 -1.45 -7.66
CA VAL A 25 9.12 -2.35 -6.57
C VAL A 25 7.69 -2.06 -6.10
N GLY A 26 7.33 -0.78 -5.98
CA GLY A 26 5.99 -0.37 -5.55
C GLY A 26 4.90 -0.75 -6.56
N ILE A 27 5.16 -0.59 -7.85
CA ILE A 27 4.23 -1.03 -8.91
C ILE A 27 4.06 -2.55 -8.88
N ILE A 28 5.15 -3.33 -8.77
CA ILE A 28 5.10 -4.79 -8.69
C ILE A 28 4.29 -5.23 -7.46
N ALA A 29 4.53 -4.61 -6.29
CA ALA A 29 3.81 -4.93 -5.06
C ALA A 29 2.32 -4.60 -5.16
N THR A 30 1.98 -3.45 -5.76
CA THR A 30 0.60 -3.03 -5.98
C THR A 30 -0.11 -3.96 -6.97
N LEU A 31 0.54 -4.33 -8.08
CA LEU A 31 0.01 -5.30 -9.04
C LEU A 31 -0.21 -6.69 -8.41
N ALA A 32 0.66 -7.13 -7.50
CA ALA A 32 0.46 -8.38 -6.76
C ALA A 32 -0.81 -8.32 -5.89
N THR A 33 -1.07 -7.17 -5.25
CA THR A 33 -2.32 -6.92 -4.51
C THR A 33 -3.52 -6.93 -5.45
N ASP A 34 -3.44 -6.24 -6.59
CA ASP A 34 -4.53 -6.16 -7.56
C ASP A 34 -4.88 -7.53 -8.13
N LEU A 35 -3.85 -8.31 -8.49
CA LEU A 35 -4.02 -9.69 -8.94
C LEU A 35 -4.70 -10.55 -7.87
N TRP A 36 -4.27 -10.44 -6.62
CA TRP A 36 -4.89 -11.15 -5.50
C TRP A 36 -6.36 -10.78 -5.33
N LEU A 37 -6.67 -9.48 -5.30
CA LEU A 37 -8.04 -9.00 -5.16
C LEU A 37 -8.91 -9.39 -6.36
N TRP A 38 -8.35 -9.45 -7.56
CA TRP A 38 -9.03 -9.96 -8.74
C TRP A 38 -9.33 -11.47 -8.63
N LEU A 39 -8.38 -12.28 -8.14
CA LEU A 39 -8.60 -13.71 -7.88
C LEU A 39 -9.73 -13.92 -6.85
N LEU A 40 -9.80 -13.09 -5.80
CA LEU A 40 -10.88 -13.15 -4.83
C LEU A 40 -12.26 -12.84 -5.45
N GLN A 41 -12.32 -12.01 -6.49
CA GLN A 41 -13.57 -11.75 -7.20
C GLN A 41 -14.10 -12.99 -7.94
N ILE A 42 -13.21 -13.87 -8.41
CA ILE A 42 -13.60 -15.14 -9.05
C ILE A 42 -14.37 -16.04 -8.08
N VAL A 43 -14.07 -15.96 -6.78
CA VAL A 43 -14.78 -16.72 -5.74
C VAL A 43 -15.90 -15.93 -5.07
N GLY A 44 -16.34 -14.81 -5.69
CA GLY A 44 -17.52 -14.06 -5.25
C GLY A 44 -17.25 -12.93 -4.26
N VAL A 45 -16.00 -12.57 -3.98
CA VAL A 45 -15.67 -11.40 -3.15
C VAL A 45 -15.91 -10.12 -3.96
N PRO A 46 -16.68 -9.14 -3.44
CA PRO A 46 -16.89 -7.88 -4.15
C PRO A 46 -15.58 -7.12 -4.40
N PRO A 47 -15.44 -6.44 -5.56
CA PRO A 47 -14.25 -5.65 -5.84
C PRO A 47 -14.09 -4.48 -4.86
N ALA A 48 -12.83 -4.06 -4.64
CA ALA A 48 -12.54 -2.84 -3.90
C ALA A 48 -13.11 -1.62 -4.66
N ASN A 49 -13.80 -0.75 -3.96
CA ASN A 49 -14.40 0.44 -4.57
C ASN A 49 -13.45 1.65 -4.46
N TRP A 50 -12.50 1.73 -5.39
CA TRP A 50 -11.53 2.82 -5.45
C TRP A 50 -12.16 4.20 -5.71
N ALA A 51 -13.37 4.25 -6.30
CA ALA A 51 -14.08 5.52 -6.45
C ALA A 51 -14.40 6.16 -5.10
N LEU A 52 -14.75 5.36 -4.08
CA LEU A 52 -15.01 5.89 -2.74
C LEU A 52 -13.74 6.45 -2.06
N VAL A 53 -12.60 5.81 -2.28
CA VAL A 53 -11.30 6.32 -1.82
C VAL A 53 -10.95 7.63 -2.53
N GLY A 54 -11.13 7.68 -3.85
CA GLY A 54 -10.91 8.90 -4.62
C GLY A 54 -11.87 10.03 -4.24
N ARG A 55 -13.14 9.70 -3.95
CA ARG A 55 -14.12 10.67 -3.42
C ARG A 55 -13.65 11.26 -2.11
N TRP A 56 -13.21 10.44 -1.16
CA TRP A 56 -12.66 10.88 0.11
C TRP A 56 -11.51 11.87 -0.08
N LEU A 57 -10.54 11.54 -0.92
CA LEU A 57 -9.39 12.41 -1.22
C LEU A 57 -9.83 13.73 -1.86
N ALA A 58 -10.77 13.68 -2.79
CA ALA A 58 -11.27 14.86 -3.50
C ALA A 58 -12.10 15.82 -2.61
N TRP A 59 -12.61 15.33 -1.47
CA TRP A 59 -13.30 16.15 -0.48
C TRP A 59 -12.37 16.77 0.58
N MET A 60 -11.14 16.24 0.76
CA MET A 60 -10.16 16.79 1.72
C MET A 60 -9.81 18.27 1.50
N PRO A 61 -9.59 18.76 0.26
CA PRO A 61 -9.33 20.19 0.02
C PRO A 61 -10.49 21.11 0.40
N ARG A 62 -11.70 20.53 0.58
CA ARG A 62 -12.90 21.25 1.06
C ARG A 62 -13.05 21.19 2.59
N GLY A 63 -12.05 20.68 3.31
CA GLY A 63 -12.08 20.53 4.77
C GLY A 63 -12.89 19.33 5.27
N VAL A 64 -13.36 18.45 4.38
CA VAL A 64 -14.18 17.29 4.77
C VAL A 64 -13.31 16.03 4.76
N PHE A 65 -12.91 15.60 5.94
CA PHE A 65 -12.02 14.43 6.15
C PHE A 65 -12.79 13.19 6.63
N LEU A 66 -13.95 13.37 7.24
CA LEU A 66 -14.75 12.30 7.83
C LEU A 66 -16.15 12.25 7.20
N HIS A 67 -16.55 11.03 6.80
CA HIS A 67 -17.84 10.78 6.15
C HIS A 67 -18.67 9.77 6.95
N ARG A 68 -20.03 9.82 6.80
CA ARG A 68 -20.93 8.93 7.58
C ARG A 68 -22.19 8.55 6.78
N PRO A 69 -22.13 7.62 5.84
CA PRO A 69 -21.01 6.99 5.16
C PRO A 69 -20.52 7.81 3.94
N ILE A 70 -19.34 7.51 3.43
CA ILE A 70 -18.80 8.11 2.20
C ILE A 70 -19.73 7.90 0.99
N ALA A 71 -20.44 6.79 0.95
CA ALA A 71 -21.38 6.49 -0.13
C ALA A 71 -22.54 7.50 -0.24
N ALA A 72 -22.92 8.18 0.86
CA ALA A 72 -23.93 9.24 0.87
C ALA A 72 -23.36 10.62 0.47
N THR A 73 -22.05 10.77 0.39
CA THR A 73 -21.39 12.01 -0.03
C THR A 73 -21.50 12.16 -1.56
N PRO A 74 -21.79 13.36 -2.07
CA PRO A 74 -21.88 13.59 -3.51
C PRO A 74 -20.62 13.13 -4.25
N SER A 75 -20.83 12.43 -5.37
CA SER A 75 -19.75 11.95 -6.23
C SER A 75 -19.00 13.10 -6.90
N ILE A 76 -17.76 12.87 -7.24
CA ILE A 76 -16.89 13.85 -7.91
C ILE A 76 -16.43 13.26 -9.24
N ARG A 77 -16.43 14.09 -10.29
CA ARG A 77 -15.92 13.68 -11.59
C ARG A 77 -14.44 13.24 -11.46
N GLY A 78 -14.14 12.05 -11.97
CA GLY A 78 -12.78 11.50 -11.94
C GLY A 78 -12.39 10.80 -10.62
N GLU A 79 -13.32 10.64 -9.67
CA GLU A 79 -13.02 9.99 -8.37
C GLU A 79 -12.40 8.59 -8.50
N LEU A 80 -12.79 7.81 -9.51
CA LEU A 80 -12.17 6.49 -9.77
C LEU A 80 -10.70 6.62 -10.14
N ALA A 81 -10.35 7.56 -11.02
CA ALA A 81 -8.96 7.80 -11.42
C ALA A 81 -8.11 8.32 -10.25
N ILE A 82 -8.69 9.20 -9.41
CA ILE A 82 -8.04 9.70 -8.19
C ILE A 82 -7.77 8.54 -7.23
N GLY A 83 -8.73 7.64 -7.02
CA GLY A 83 -8.59 6.49 -6.14
C GLY A 83 -7.52 5.51 -6.61
N TRP A 84 -7.50 5.18 -7.89
CA TRP A 84 -6.45 4.34 -8.48
C TRP A 84 -5.07 5.01 -8.45
N GLY A 85 -4.99 6.30 -8.77
CA GLY A 85 -3.75 7.07 -8.67
C GLY A 85 -3.19 7.04 -7.25
N PHE A 86 -4.03 7.26 -6.25
CA PHE A 86 -3.66 7.18 -4.84
C PHE A 86 -3.14 5.79 -4.45
N HIS A 87 -3.81 4.73 -4.89
CA HIS A 87 -3.41 3.35 -4.61
C HIS A 87 -1.98 3.07 -5.06
N TYR A 88 -1.63 3.43 -6.29
CA TYR A 88 -0.27 3.25 -6.80
C TYR A 88 0.76 4.20 -6.16
N VAL A 89 0.39 5.46 -5.93
CA VAL A 89 1.28 6.43 -5.25
C VAL A 89 1.62 5.96 -3.84
N VAL A 90 0.64 5.48 -3.09
CA VAL A 90 0.85 4.93 -1.75
C VAL A 90 1.68 3.64 -1.81
N GLY A 91 1.42 2.77 -2.79
CA GLY A 91 2.23 1.56 -3.00
C GLY A 91 3.71 1.87 -3.25
N ILE A 92 4.00 2.88 -4.09
CA ILE A 92 5.36 3.36 -4.35
C ILE A 92 5.98 3.97 -3.08
N ALA A 93 5.24 4.81 -2.35
CA ALA A 93 5.72 5.39 -1.10
C ALA A 93 6.04 4.32 -0.04
N TYR A 94 5.22 3.30 0.07
CA TYR A 94 5.47 2.16 0.97
C TYR A 94 6.67 1.32 0.53
N ALA A 95 6.87 1.12 -0.76
CA ALA A 95 8.07 0.45 -1.27
C ALA A 95 9.34 1.27 -0.97
N ALA A 96 9.30 2.59 -1.16
CA ALA A 96 10.41 3.47 -0.79
C ALA A 96 10.75 3.36 0.71
N LEU A 97 9.72 3.38 1.57
CA LEU A 97 9.89 3.23 3.02
C LEU A 97 10.46 1.85 3.38
N TYR A 98 9.96 0.76 2.76
CA TYR A 98 10.46 -0.59 2.99
C TYR A 98 11.92 -0.72 2.59
N LEU A 99 12.30 -0.25 1.41
CA LEU A 99 13.68 -0.26 0.93
C LEU A 99 14.58 0.57 1.84
N ALA A 100 14.11 1.72 2.32
CA ALA A 100 14.83 2.53 3.30
C ALA A 100 15.06 1.78 4.62
N ILE A 101 14.04 1.15 5.19
CA ILE A 101 14.14 0.38 6.43
C ILE A 101 15.12 -0.79 6.27
N THR A 102 15.01 -1.56 5.19
CA THR A 102 15.89 -2.72 4.98
C THR A 102 17.36 -2.33 4.85
N ARG A 103 17.64 -1.20 4.23
CA ARG A 103 19.01 -0.69 4.03
C ARG A 103 19.59 -0.02 5.27
N LEU A 104 18.79 0.84 5.94
CA LEU A 104 19.26 1.66 7.07
C LEU A 104 19.21 0.97 8.41
N VAL A 105 18.22 0.10 8.63
CA VAL A 105 17.94 -0.48 9.94
C VAL A 105 18.33 -1.95 9.99
N LEU A 106 17.90 -2.73 9.00
CA LEU A 106 18.09 -4.16 9.04
C LEU A 106 19.47 -4.58 8.51
N VAL A 107 20.10 -3.78 7.65
CA VAL A 107 21.44 -4.02 7.03
C VAL A 107 21.58 -5.44 6.42
N SER A 108 20.46 -6.15 6.26
CA SER A 108 20.41 -7.56 5.84
C SER A 108 19.78 -7.78 4.48
N GLY A 109 19.36 -6.69 3.82
CA GLY A 109 18.59 -6.75 2.57
C GLY A 109 17.16 -7.24 2.77
N PRO A 110 16.35 -7.24 1.68
CA PRO A 110 14.96 -7.66 1.70
C PRO A 110 14.82 -9.17 1.90
N THR A 111 13.99 -9.58 2.86
CA THR A 111 13.57 -10.97 3.06
C THR A 111 12.05 -11.09 2.96
N LEU A 112 11.53 -12.27 2.63
CA LEU A 112 10.09 -12.49 2.59
C LEU A 112 9.42 -12.18 3.95
N ILE A 113 10.07 -12.57 5.04
CA ILE A 113 9.55 -12.33 6.39
C ILE A 113 9.51 -10.83 6.69
N SER A 114 10.58 -10.08 6.42
CA SER A 114 10.60 -8.63 6.65
C SER A 114 9.56 -7.91 5.79
N ALA A 115 9.37 -8.32 4.54
CA ALA A 115 8.37 -7.76 3.64
C ALA A 115 6.94 -8.02 4.12
N LEU A 116 6.64 -9.25 4.57
CA LEU A 116 5.33 -9.60 5.13
C LEU A 116 5.05 -8.85 6.43
N VAL A 117 6.00 -8.81 7.36
CA VAL A 117 5.85 -8.08 8.63
C VAL A 117 5.61 -6.60 8.37
N PHE A 118 6.40 -5.99 7.48
CA PHE A 118 6.22 -4.60 7.08
C PHE A 118 4.83 -4.37 6.46
N ALA A 119 4.45 -5.17 5.48
CA ALA A 119 3.16 -5.02 4.79
C ALA A 119 1.97 -5.19 5.75
N LEU A 120 2.03 -6.14 6.68
CA LEU A 120 0.98 -6.31 7.69
C LEU A 120 0.95 -5.16 8.70
N ALA A 121 2.09 -4.56 9.04
CA ALA A 121 2.11 -3.35 9.88
C ALA A 121 1.43 -2.16 9.20
N LEU A 122 1.44 -2.07 7.88
CA LEU A 122 0.74 -1.02 7.13
C LEU A 122 -0.79 -1.07 7.27
N LEU A 123 -1.38 -2.18 7.78
CA LEU A 123 -2.81 -2.26 8.10
C LEU A 123 -3.27 -1.18 9.09
N VAL A 124 -2.34 -0.57 9.82
CA VAL A 124 -2.63 0.59 10.68
C VAL A 124 -3.28 1.72 9.87
N ALA A 125 -2.81 1.99 8.65
CA ALA A 125 -3.34 3.07 7.83
C ALA A 125 -4.81 2.83 7.40
N PRO A 126 -5.19 1.71 6.76
CA PRO A 126 -6.59 1.48 6.43
C PRO A 126 -7.47 1.29 7.66
N TRP A 127 -7.03 0.62 8.71
CA TRP A 127 -7.89 0.30 9.86
C TRP A 127 -8.14 1.45 10.79
N PHE A 128 -7.17 2.36 10.97
CA PHE A 128 -7.27 3.47 11.93
C PHE A 128 -7.47 4.84 11.28
N VAL A 129 -7.17 4.98 9.98
CA VAL A 129 -7.32 6.25 9.27
C VAL A 129 -8.38 6.15 8.19
N MET A 130 -8.17 5.33 7.16
CA MET A 130 -9.03 5.32 5.97
C MET A 130 -10.44 4.81 6.27
N GLN A 131 -10.59 3.64 6.89
CA GLN A 131 -11.91 3.06 7.17
C GLN A 131 -12.76 3.93 8.10
N PRO A 132 -12.24 4.47 9.23
CA PRO A 132 -12.98 5.44 10.02
C PRO A 132 -13.36 6.70 9.25
N ALA A 133 -12.46 7.23 8.42
CA ALA A 133 -12.71 8.41 7.60
C ALA A 133 -13.82 8.18 6.56
N LEU A 134 -13.91 6.97 6.01
CA LEU A 134 -14.98 6.55 5.10
C LEU A 134 -16.32 6.26 5.80
N GLY A 135 -16.34 6.27 7.14
CA GLY A 135 -17.52 5.91 7.94
C GLY A 135 -17.69 4.41 8.19
N LEU A 136 -16.70 3.59 7.81
CA LEU A 136 -16.72 2.13 7.99
C LEU A 136 -16.33 1.68 9.41
N GLY A 137 -15.93 2.62 10.27
CA GLY A 137 -15.48 2.35 11.63
C GLY A 137 -14.08 1.76 11.71
N PHE A 138 -13.51 1.73 12.92
CA PHE A 138 -12.23 1.08 13.16
C PHE A 138 -12.32 -0.41 12.84
N PHE A 139 -11.28 -0.96 12.19
CA PHE A 139 -11.23 -2.38 11.81
C PHE A 139 -12.46 -2.82 11.00
N ALA A 140 -13.00 -1.95 10.15
CA ALA A 140 -14.20 -2.21 9.36
C ALA A 140 -15.45 -2.58 10.20
N ALA A 141 -15.53 -2.15 11.46
CA ALA A 141 -16.57 -2.58 12.40
C ALA A 141 -18.01 -2.25 11.97
N ARG A 142 -18.19 -1.28 11.06
CA ARG A 142 -19.48 -0.85 10.52
C ARG A 142 -19.80 -1.38 9.13
N THR A 143 -18.97 -2.28 8.60
CA THR A 143 -19.28 -2.96 7.34
C THR A 143 -20.29 -4.10 7.57
N PRO A 144 -21.03 -4.54 6.55
CA PRO A 144 -22.00 -5.64 6.68
C PRO A 144 -21.36 -6.95 7.18
N HIS A 145 -20.13 -7.23 6.79
CA HIS A 145 -19.38 -8.43 7.16
C HIS A 145 -17.96 -8.07 7.65
N PRO A 146 -17.80 -7.56 8.89
CA PRO A 146 -16.51 -7.04 9.38
C PRO A 146 -15.39 -8.08 9.35
N GLY A 147 -15.70 -9.35 9.69
CA GLY A 147 -14.73 -10.44 9.67
C GLY A 147 -14.16 -10.68 8.26
N VAL A 148 -15.03 -10.75 7.26
CA VAL A 148 -14.63 -10.93 5.86
C VAL A 148 -13.80 -9.74 5.38
N THR A 149 -14.22 -8.52 5.68
CA THR A 149 -13.49 -7.30 5.31
C THR A 149 -12.08 -7.27 5.91
N ARG A 150 -11.92 -7.73 7.16
CA ARG A 150 -10.60 -7.84 7.81
C ARG A 150 -9.72 -8.87 7.12
N ILE A 151 -10.25 -10.06 6.81
CA ILE A 151 -9.51 -11.11 6.11
C ILE A 151 -9.05 -10.62 4.72
N ILE A 152 -9.92 -9.94 3.97
CA ILE A 152 -9.58 -9.36 2.68
C ILE A 152 -8.45 -8.31 2.84
N SER A 153 -8.53 -7.45 3.86
CA SER A 153 -7.49 -6.46 4.14
C SER A 153 -6.15 -7.13 4.48
N ILE A 154 -6.15 -8.14 5.34
CA ILE A 154 -4.95 -8.89 5.74
C ILE A 154 -4.33 -9.59 4.55
N SER A 155 -5.14 -10.34 3.78
CA SER A 155 -4.65 -11.10 2.63
C SER A 155 -4.15 -10.20 1.50
N GLY A 156 -4.80 -9.05 1.27
CA GLY A 156 -4.34 -8.04 0.30
C GLY A 156 -2.99 -7.44 0.70
N HIS A 157 -2.79 -7.11 1.99
CA HIS A 157 -1.49 -6.62 2.48
C HIS A 157 -0.43 -7.73 2.46
N ALA A 158 -0.79 -8.97 2.72
CA ALA A 158 0.14 -10.10 2.56
C ALA A 158 0.58 -10.25 1.10
N ALA A 159 -0.33 -10.13 0.14
CA ALA A 159 -0.01 -10.12 -1.30
C ALA A 159 0.92 -8.94 -1.67
N PHE A 160 0.68 -7.74 -1.09
CA PHE A 160 1.58 -6.60 -1.22
C PHE A 160 3.00 -6.94 -0.70
N GLY A 161 3.10 -7.57 0.47
CA GLY A 161 4.38 -7.99 1.05
C GLY A 161 5.13 -9.01 0.18
N VAL A 162 4.41 -9.98 -0.40
CA VAL A 162 4.99 -10.92 -1.38
C VAL A 162 5.50 -10.16 -2.61
N GLY A 163 4.72 -9.22 -3.13
CA GLY A 163 5.11 -8.36 -4.24
C GLY A 163 6.31 -7.48 -3.94
N LEU A 164 6.41 -6.90 -2.72
CA LEU A 164 7.59 -6.15 -2.26
C LEU A 164 8.85 -7.00 -2.29
N TYR A 165 8.77 -8.23 -1.79
CA TYR A 165 9.90 -9.14 -1.78
C TYR A 165 10.37 -9.48 -3.18
N PHE A 166 9.47 -9.94 -4.05
CA PHE A 166 9.83 -10.30 -5.43
C PHE A 166 10.30 -9.09 -6.25
N GLY A 167 9.66 -7.91 -6.09
CA GLY A 167 10.08 -6.68 -6.72
C GLY A 167 11.49 -6.26 -6.29
N ALA A 168 11.79 -6.36 -4.99
CA ALA A 168 13.11 -6.03 -4.46
C ALA A 168 14.20 -7.03 -4.90
N ILE A 169 13.86 -8.30 -5.10
CA ILE A 169 14.80 -9.28 -5.69
C ILE A 169 15.03 -8.96 -7.17
N LEU A 170 13.95 -8.75 -7.93
CA LEU A 170 14.03 -8.51 -9.38
C LEU A 170 14.92 -7.31 -9.70
N ILE A 171 14.79 -6.22 -8.96
CA ILE A 171 15.57 -5.01 -9.20
C ILE A 171 17.08 -5.20 -8.98
N ASN A 172 17.49 -6.20 -8.18
CA ASN A 172 18.89 -6.51 -7.97
C ASN A 172 19.54 -7.26 -9.15
N PHE A 173 18.72 -7.75 -10.08
CA PHE A 173 19.20 -8.41 -11.31
C PHE A 173 19.23 -7.44 -12.53
N LEU A 174 18.73 -6.22 -12.36
CA LEU A 174 18.73 -5.14 -13.37
C LEU A 174 19.86 -4.17 -13.09
#